data_f2a750f7cf675c2ef1c7c13c6e24ea1d
#
_entry.id   f2a750f7cf675c2ef1c7c13c6e24ea1d
#
_cell.length_a   1.000
_cell.length_b   1.000
_cell.length_c   1.000
_cell.angle_alpha   90.00
_cell.angle_beta   90.00
_cell.angle_gamma   90.00
#
_symmetry.space_group_name_H-M   'P 1'
#
loop_
_entity.id
_entity.type
_entity.pdbx_description
1 polymer ?
#
loop_
_entity_poly.entity_id
_entity_poly.type
_entity_poly.pdbx_seq_one_letter_code
_entity_poly.pdbx_strand_id
1 'polypeptide(L)'
;ESRPGDVRDAATLAAACEGIDTVFHVAAVPGIWGPWSRFYSINTRGTENVVWACRQQRVGRLVLTSSPSVVYDGRPHINADESLPYPETFLCHYPHTKMLAERAVLRACDDRLLTVALRPHLIWGPRDNHLIPRLIQRARSGRLRQVGDGSNEISMSYVENAAAAHLQAADALQPGAACCGQAYFINEPQPVKLWGWINELLALAGLPPVRKRISAAAAWKIGAVLETVYDLLRLESEPPMTRFLAAQLSQSHSYNI
;
A
#
# COMPACT_ATOMS: atom_id res chain seq x y z
N GLU A 1 -17.01 6.64 19.14
CA GLU A 1 -16.35 7.88 19.61
C GLU A 1 -15.17 8.22 18.71
N SER A 2 -15.03 9.50 18.29
CA SER A 2 -13.89 9.96 17.49
C SER A 2 -12.88 10.64 18.41
N ARG A 3 -11.62 10.18 18.40
CA ARG A 3 -10.50 10.76 19.15
C ARG A 3 -9.41 11.20 18.18
N PRO A 4 -9.21 12.48 17.95
CA PRO A 4 -8.07 12.96 17.15
C PRO A 4 -6.75 12.55 17.82
N GLY A 5 -5.80 12.06 17.01
CA GLY A 5 -4.50 11.63 17.52
C GLY A 5 -3.48 11.48 16.39
N ASP A 6 -2.21 11.37 16.76
CA ASP A 6 -1.11 11.08 15.85
C ASP A 6 -0.44 9.76 16.30
N VAL A 7 -0.22 8.85 15.35
CA VAL A 7 0.43 7.56 15.63
C VAL A 7 1.86 7.71 16.18
N ARG A 8 2.46 8.89 16.05
CA ARG A 8 3.78 9.21 16.63
C ARG A 8 3.71 9.49 18.14
N ASP A 9 2.51 9.74 18.66
CA ASP A 9 2.29 9.97 20.09
C ASP A 9 1.82 8.69 20.79
N ALA A 10 2.76 8.00 21.42
CA ALA A 10 2.49 6.74 22.10
C ALA A 10 1.51 6.88 23.27
N ALA A 11 1.52 8.02 23.98
CA ALA A 11 0.61 8.24 25.11
C ALA A 11 -0.84 8.38 24.66
N THR A 12 -1.08 9.16 23.60
CA THR A 12 -2.41 9.28 22.98
C THR A 12 -2.91 7.94 22.46
N LEU A 13 -2.05 7.12 21.85
CA LEU A 13 -2.40 5.78 21.40
C LEU A 13 -2.76 4.85 22.56
N ALA A 14 -1.99 4.87 23.66
CA ALA A 14 -2.29 4.07 24.84
C ALA A 14 -3.67 4.43 25.40
N ALA A 15 -3.99 5.71 25.53
CA ALA A 15 -5.31 6.15 25.97
C ALA A 15 -6.44 5.76 25.01
N ALA A 16 -6.17 5.73 23.69
CA ALA A 16 -7.14 5.29 22.70
C ALA A 16 -7.37 3.77 22.71
N CYS A 17 -6.41 2.98 23.16
CA CYS A 17 -6.51 1.52 23.27
C CYS A 17 -7.11 1.02 24.59
N GLU A 18 -7.42 1.91 25.54
CA GLU A 18 -8.00 1.52 26.83
C GLU A 18 -9.38 0.88 26.65
N GLY A 19 -9.53 -0.36 27.16
CA GLY A 19 -10.77 -1.14 27.06
C GLY A 19 -11.10 -1.65 25.64
N ILE A 20 -10.14 -1.67 24.73
CA ILE A 20 -10.29 -2.12 23.35
C ILE A 20 -9.79 -3.56 23.22
N ASP A 21 -10.59 -4.44 22.60
CA ASP A 21 -10.23 -5.85 22.35
C ASP A 21 -9.47 -6.05 21.05
N THR A 22 -9.77 -5.23 20.02
CA THR A 22 -9.22 -5.38 18.67
C THR A 22 -8.85 -4.02 18.08
N VAL A 23 -7.65 -3.92 17.53
CA VAL A 23 -7.17 -2.72 16.84
C VAL A 23 -7.00 -3.03 15.34
N PHE A 24 -7.59 -2.19 14.49
CA PHE A 24 -7.33 -2.14 13.05
C PHE A 24 -6.38 -0.98 12.77
N HIS A 25 -5.13 -1.29 12.49
CA HIS A 25 -4.11 -0.27 12.20
C HIS A 25 -4.04 0.01 10.70
N VAL A 26 -4.80 1.02 10.26
CA VAL A 26 -4.89 1.43 8.85
C VAL A 26 -4.04 2.68 8.58
N ALA A 27 -3.73 3.45 9.62
CA ALA A 27 -3.03 4.72 9.50
C ALA A 27 -1.62 4.55 8.91
N ALA A 28 -1.37 5.21 7.79
CA ALA A 28 -0.07 5.28 7.14
C ALA A 28 0.02 6.52 6.24
N VAL A 29 1.22 7.00 5.98
CA VAL A 29 1.49 7.97 4.91
C VAL A 29 1.76 7.21 3.63
N PRO A 30 0.87 7.28 2.63
CA PRO A 30 1.14 6.76 1.29
C PRO A 30 2.01 7.74 0.49
N GLY A 31 2.50 7.31 -0.66
CA GLY A 31 3.23 8.14 -1.61
C GLY A 31 4.56 7.52 -2.01
N ILE A 32 5.10 8.03 -3.10
CA ILE A 32 6.29 7.49 -3.74
C ILE A 32 7.48 8.46 -3.68
N TRP A 33 7.28 9.63 -3.04
CA TRP A 33 8.28 10.69 -2.94
C TRP A 33 8.19 11.43 -1.61
N GLY A 34 9.35 11.90 -1.12
CA GLY A 34 9.48 12.66 0.09
C GLY A 34 10.57 12.12 1.02
N PRO A 35 10.89 12.83 2.12
CA PRO A 35 12.01 12.47 2.99
C PRO A 35 11.74 11.16 3.77
N TRP A 36 12.79 10.37 3.94
CA TRP A 36 12.77 9.12 4.73
C TRP A 36 12.15 9.33 6.12
N SER A 37 12.53 10.40 6.81
CA SER A 37 12.07 10.70 8.16
C SER A 37 10.55 10.79 8.29
N ARG A 38 9.86 11.34 7.27
CA ARG A 38 8.40 11.41 7.23
C ARG A 38 7.77 10.02 7.15
N PHE A 39 8.21 9.19 6.21
CA PHE A 39 7.69 7.83 6.06
C PHE A 39 8.03 6.97 7.26
N TYR A 40 9.27 7.01 7.72
CA TYR A 40 9.74 6.19 8.84
C TYR A 40 9.04 6.55 10.15
N SER A 41 8.92 7.84 10.48
CA SER A 41 8.29 8.27 11.74
C SER A 41 6.80 7.87 11.82
N ILE A 42 6.08 7.90 10.70
CA ILE A 42 4.65 7.60 10.68
C ILE A 42 4.42 6.10 10.45
N ASN A 43 5.00 5.52 9.37
CA ASN A 43 4.69 4.15 8.99
C ASN A 43 5.38 3.12 9.90
N THR A 44 6.65 3.35 10.28
CA THR A 44 7.42 2.38 11.09
C THR A 44 7.28 2.66 12.57
N ARG A 45 7.75 3.84 13.04
CA ARG A 45 7.68 4.20 14.46
C ARG A 45 6.25 4.34 14.97
N GLY A 46 5.34 4.88 14.13
CA GLY A 46 3.91 4.92 14.45
C GLY A 46 3.33 3.52 14.67
N THR A 47 3.68 2.56 13.81
CA THR A 47 3.25 1.16 13.98
C THR A 47 3.88 0.51 15.22
N GLU A 48 5.16 0.77 15.52
CA GLU A 48 5.79 0.31 16.77
C GLU A 48 5.08 0.86 18.01
N ASN A 49 4.66 2.15 17.97
CA ASN A 49 3.85 2.76 19.03
C ASN A 49 2.48 2.10 19.18
N VAL A 50 1.82 1.73 18.04
CA VAL A 50 0.54 1.00 18.09
C VAL A 50 0.73 -0.38 18.74
N VAL A 51 1.77 -1.13 18.36
CA VAL A 51 2.09 -2.42 18.99
C VAL A 51 2.35 -2.24 20.50
N TRP A 52 3.13 -1.23 20.86
CA TRP A 52 3.39 -0.90 22.28
C TRP A 52 2.10 -0.56 23.03
N ALA A 53 1.23 0.30 22.47
CA ALA A 53 -0.04 0.67 23.07
C ALA A 53 -0.97 -0.53 23.27
N CYS A 54 -1.07 -1.41 22.24
CA CYS A 54 -1.83 -2.66 22.34
C CYS A 54 -1.34 -3.52 23.52
N ARG A 55 -0.03 -3.67 23.69
CA ARG A 55 0.54 -4.45 24.80
C ARG A 55 0.31 -3.80 26.17
N GLN A 56 0.44 -2.48 26.28
CA GLN A 56 0.18 -1.74 27.52
C GLN A 56 -1.28 -1.89 27.97
N GLN A 57 -2.21 -1.85 27.03
CA GLN A 57 -3.65 -1.90 27.29
C GLN A 57 -4.26 -3.31 27.20
N ARG A 58 -3.42 -4.34 26.99
CA ARG A 58 -3.85 -5.74 26.88
C ARG A 58 -4.85 -5.98 25.75
N VAL A 59 -4.70 -5.26 24.64
CA VAL A 59 -5.45 -5.54 23.40
C VAL A 59 -5.13 -6.96 22.95
N GLY A 60 -6.14 -7.76 22.67
CA GLY A 60 -5.96 -9.16 22.28
C GLY A 60 -5.61 -9.36 20.81
N ARG A 61 -6.04 -8.45 19.93
CA ARG A 61 -5.93 -8.62 18.47
C ARG A 61 -5.50 -7.35 17.75
N LEU A 62 -4.58 -7.48 16.80
CA LEU A 62 -4.12 -6.39 15.96
C LEU A 62 -4.09 -6.81 14.49
N VAL A 63 -4.90 -6.16 13.66
CA VAL A 63 -4.93 -6.33 12.21
C VAL A 63 -4.25 -5.14 11.55
N LEU A 64 -3.16 -5.38 10.83
CA LEU A 64 -2.43 -4.34 10.10
C LEU A 64 -2.88 -4.27 8.65
N THR A 65 -3.23 -3.10 8.15
CA THR A 65 -3.27 -2.85 6.70
C THR A 65 -1.86 -2.62 6.20
N SER A 66 -1.31 -3.61 5.52
CA SER A 66 0.00 -3.55 4.85
C SER A 66 -0.16 -3.20 3.35
N SER A 67 0.70 -3.68 2.49
CA SER A 67 0.67 -3.48 1.03
C SER A 67 1.52 -4.54 0.33
N PRO A 68 1.16 -5.02 -0.86
CA PRO A 68 2.02 -5.88 -1.66
C PRO A 68 3.37 -5.25 -2.02
N SER A 69 3.46 -3.93 -2.00
CA SER A 69 4.72 -3.23 -2.27
C SER A 69 5.85 -3.59 -1.29
N VAL A 70 5.54 -4.17 -0.13
CA VAL A 70 6.55 -4.60 0.86
C VAL A 70 7.43 -5.75 0.35
N VAL A 71 6.93 -6.54 -0.60
CA VAL A 71 7.66 -7.63 -1.26
C VAL A 71 8.07 -7.30 -2.69
N TYR A 72 7.82 -6.07 -3.16
CA TYR A 72 8.12 -5.67 -4.53
C TYR A 72 9.61 -5.38 -4.70
N ASP A 73 10.28 -6.20 -5.51
CA ASP A 73 11.73 -6.16 -5.80
C ASP A 73 12.09 -5.42 -7.10
N GLY A 74 11.12 -4.78 -7.76
CA GLY A 74 11.31 -4.11 -9.05
C GLY A 74 11.08 -5.00 -10.27
N ARG A 75 10.64 -6.25 -10.08
CA ARG A 75 10.34 -7.23 -11.14
C ARG A 75 8.84 -7.50 -11.24
N PRO A 76 8.36 -8.02 -12.38
CA PRO A 76 6.97 -8.46 -12.48
C PRO A 76 6.67 -9.59 -11.49
N HIS A 77 5.53 -9.50 -10.82
CA HIS A 77 4.95 -10.59 -10.05
C HIS A 77 3.71 -11.11 -10.79
N ILE A 78 3.66 -12.40 -11.09
CA ILE A 78 2.55 -13.02 -11.82
C ILE A 78 2.04 -14.19 -10.99
N ASN A 79 0.79 -14.09 -10.54
CA ASN A 79 0.14 -15.08 -9.69
C ASN A 79 1.02 -15.49 -8.48
N ALA A 80 1.69 -14.50 -7.89
CA ALA A 80 2.61 -14.72 -6.78
C ALA A 80 1.83 -14.86 -5.46
N ASP A 81 2.41 -15.57 -4.50
CA ASP A 81 1.83 -15.81 -3.18
C ASP A 81 2.68 -15.21 -2.05
N GLU A 82 2.30 -15.47 -0.82
CA GLU A 82 2.94 -14.95 0.38
C GLU A 82 4.36 -15.49 0.63
N SER A 83 4.82 -16.46 -0.14
CA SER A 83 6.21 -16.99 -0.07
C SER A 83 7.25 -15.99 -0.60
N LEU A 84 6.82 -14.92 -1.28
CA LEU A 84 7.72 -13.87 -1.75
C LEU A 84 8.51 -13.25 -0.58
N PRO A 85 9.85 -13.24 -0.66
CA PRO A 85 10.68 -12.63 0.37
C PRO A 85 10.60 -11.10 0.34
N TYR A 86 10.92 -10.48 1.46
CA TYR A 86 11.19 -9.04 1.46
C TYR A 86 12.46 -8.74 0.67
N PRO A 87 12.44 -7.73 -0.24
CA PRO A 87 13.62 -7.37 -1.00
C PRO A 87 14.69 -6.70 -0.13
N GLU A 88 15.96 -6.81 -0.54
CA GLU A 88 17.07 -6.13 0.13
C GLU A 88 17.08 -4.62 -0.14
N THR A 89 16.57 -4.20 -1.29
CA THR A 89 16.53 -2.80 -1.73
C THR A 89 15.15 -2.41 -2.22
N PHE A 90 14.80 -1.15 -2.03
CA PHE A 90 13.51 -0.58 -2.41
C PHE A 90 13.69 0.62 -3.33
N LEU A 91 12.80 0.77 -4.30
CA LEU A 91 12.80 1.89 -5.25
C LEU A 91 12.34 3.22 -4.65
N CYS A 92 11.64 3.18 -3.51
CA CYS A 92 11.23 4.37 -2.77
C CYS A 92 11.00 4.04 -1.28
N HIS A 93 10.81 5.07 -0.45
CA HIS A 93 10.75 4.92 1.01
C HIS A 93 9.46 4.27 1.52
N TYR A 94 8.34 4.44 0.82
CA TYR A 94 7.04 3.90 1.26
C TYR A 94 7.06 2.38 1.45
N PRO A 95 7.42 1.56 0.44
CA PRO A 95 7.48 0.11 0.59
C PRO A 95 8.43 -0.33 1.71
N HIS A 96 9.59 0.31 1.81
CA HIS A 96 10.59 0.00 2.82
C HIS A 96 10.04 0.23 4.24
N THR A 97 9.43 1.39 4.49
CA THR A 97 8.88 1.71 5.82
C THR A 97 7.64 0.87 6.16
N LYS A 98 6.82 0.50 5.17
CA LYS A 98 5.71 -0.44 5.33
C LYS A 98 6.20 -1.86 5.62
N MET A 99 7.28 -2.31 4.99
CA MET A 99 7.91 -3.60 5.31
C MET A 99 8.42 -3.65 6.75
N LEU A 100 9.08 -2.59 7.22
CA LEU A 100 9.52 -2.51 8.61
C LEU A 100 8.35 -2.54 9.59
N ALA A 101 7.27 -1.84 9.27
CA ALA A 101 6.02 -1.85 10.04
C ALA A 101 5.38 -3.26 10.08
N GLU A 102 5.26 -3.92 8.93
CA GLU A 102 4.72 -5.28 8.84
C GLU A 102 5.54 -6.26 9.67
N ARG A 103 6.86 -6.24 9.53
CA ARG A 103 7.76 -7.08 10.35
C ARG A 103 7.61 -6.82 11.85
N ALA A 104 7.42 -5.57 12.27
CA ALA A 104 7.21 -5.23 13.69
C ALA A 104 5.91 -5.85 14.20
N VAL A 105 4.82 -5.78 13.44
CA VAL A 105 3.52 -6.37 13.81
C VAL A 105 3.58 -7.90 13.83
N LEU A 106 4.12 -8.53 12.80
CA LEU A 106 4.20 -9.99 12.72
C LEU A 106 5.09 -10.59 13.82
N ARG A 107 6.21 -9.92 14.16
CA ARG A 107 7.08 -10.31 15.28
C ARG A 107 6.45 -10.09 16.66
N ALA A 108 5.47 -9.22 16.76
CA ALA A 108 4.77 -8.97 18.00
C ALA A 108 3.71 -10.02 18.33
N CYS A 109 3.46 -10.98 17.42
CA CYS A 109 2.49 -12.04 17.64
C CYS A 109 2.95 -12.99 18.74
N ASP A 110 2.13 -13.10 19.78
CA ASP A 110 2.31 -14.05 20.88
C ASP A 110 0.95 -14.38 21.51
N ASP A 111 0.95 -15.15 22.62
CA ASP A 111 -0.27 -15.57 23.31
C ASP A 111 -1.09 -14.39 23.92
N ARG A 112 -0.51 -13.20 24.00
CA ARG A 112 -1.14 -12.00 24.59
C ARG A 112 -1.62 -11.00 23.54
N LEU A 113 -0.99 -10.99 22.36
CA LEU A 113 -1.35 -10.12 21.25
C LEU A 113 -1.28 -10.92 19.95
N LEU A 114 -2.43 -11.35 19.45
CA LEU A 114 -2.54 -12.04 18.17
C LEU A 114 -2.50 -11.01 17.04
N THR A 115 -1.67 -11.22 16.04
CA THR A 115 -1.51 -10.26 14.95
C THR A 115 -1.62 -10.89 13.58
N VAL A 116 -2.08 -10.12 12.60
CA VAL A 116 -2.08 -10.48 11.17
C VAL A 116 -1.85 -9.23 10.34
N ALA A 117 -1.21 -9.37 9.20
CA ALA A 117 -1.04 -8.29 8.22
C ALA A 117 -1.80 -8.61 6.94
N LEU A 118 -2.57 -7.65 6.44
CA LEU A 118 -3.27 -7.76 5.16
C LEU A 118 -2.59 -6.85 4.13
N ARG A 119 -2.37 -7.38 2.92
CA ARG A 119 -1.70 -6.71 1.81
C ARG A 119 -2.69 -6.42 0.68
N PRO A 120 -3.65 -5.49 0.85
CA PRO A 120 -4.55 -5.13 -0.24
C PRO A 120 -3.79 -4.40 -1.35
N HIS A 121 -4.07 -4.75 -2.61
CA HIS A 121 -3.43 -4.15 -3.78
C HIS A 121 -4.38 -3.18 -4.49
N LEU A 122 -3.90 -1.95 -4.78
CA LEU A 122 -4.64 -0.92 -5.50
C LEU A 122 -6.12 -0.84 -5.09
N ILE A 123 -6.35 -0.43 -3.84
CA ILE A 123 -7.71 -0.26 -3.32
C ILE A 123 -8.42 0.83 -4.12
N TRP A 124 -9.64 0.52 -4.58
CA TRP A 124 -10.51 1.44 -5.31
C TRP A 124 -11.95 1.29 -4.86
N GLY A 125 -12.78 2.30 -5.11
CA GLY A 125 -14.20 2.25 -4.79
C GLY A 125 -14.75 3.58 -4.28
N PRO A 126 -15.93 3.58 -3.66
CA PRO A 126 -16.55 4.77 -3.11
C PRO A 126 -15.64 5.49 -2.10
N ARG A 127 -15.62 6.83 -2.17
CA ARG A 127 -14.80 7.71 -1.33
C ARG A 127 -13.29 7.61 -1.59
N ASP A 128 -12.85 7.00 -2.71
CA ASP A 128 -11.46 7.09 -3.12
C ASP A 128 -11.10 8.55 -3.40
N ASN A 129 -10.17 9.08 -2.64
CA ASN A 129 -9.65 10.43 -2.76
C ASN A 129 -8.24 10.47 -3.35
N HIS A 130 -7.71 9.34 -3.83
CA HIS A 130 -6.32 9.22 -4.23
C HIS A 130 -6.13 8.67 -5.64
N LEU A 131 -6.53 7.42 -5.93
CA LEU A 131 -6.25 6.75 -7.20
C LEU A 131 -7.11 7.30 -8.35
N ILE A 132 -8.42 7.16 -8.23
CA ILE A 132 -9.38 7.53 -9.30
C ILE A 132 -9.37 9.03 -9.59
N PRO A 133 -9.45 9.93 -8.60
CA PRO A 133 -9.38 11.37 -8.85
C PRO A 133 -8.10 11.80 -9.55
N ARG A 134 -6.97 11.20 -9.18
CA ARG A 134 -5.66 11.48 -9.79
C ARG A 134 -5.60 11.04 -11.25
N LEU A 135 -6.14 9.86 -11.58
CA LEU A 135 -6.24 9.38 -12.96
C LEU A 135 -7.08 10.30 -13.82
N ILE A 136 -8.28 10.67 -13.34
CA ILE A 136 -9.19 11.59 -14.02
C ILE A 136 -8.54 12.96 -14.23
N GLN A 137 -7.88 13.52 -13.22
CA GLN A 137 -7.20 14.81 -13.31
C GLN A 137 -6.07 14.78 -14.34
N ARG A 138 -5.24 13.72 -14.34
CA ARG A 138 -4.17 13.55 -15.33
C ARG A 138 -4.70 13.37 -16.75
N ALA A 139 -5.83 12.66 -16.92
CA ALA A 139 -6.48 12.51 -18.20
C ALA A 139 -7.02 13.86 -18.73
N ARG A 140 -7.76 14.61 -17.89
CA ARG A 140 -8.27 15.94 -18.23
C ARG A 140 -7.17 16.94 -18.64
N SER A 141 -6.02 16.87 -17.97
CA SER A 141 -4.87 17.74 -18.29
C SER A 141 -4.04 17.23 -19.48
N GLY A 142 -4.42 16.13 -20.14
CA GLY A 142 -3.69 15.53 -21.26
C GLY A 142 -2.30 14.97 -20.88
N ARG A 143 -2.05 14.79 -19.59
CA ARG A 143 -0.77 14.32 -19.04
C ARG A 143 -0.71 12.81 -18.85
N LEU A 144 -1.86 12.12 -18.92
CA LEU A 144 -1.91 10.66 -18.79
C LEU A 144 -1.33 10.00 -20.03
N ARG A 145 -0.39 9.09 -19.83
CA ARG A 145 0.27 8.33 -20.89
C ARG A 145 0.34 6.87 -20.49
N GLN A 146 0.04 5.97 -21.41
CA GLN A 146 0.28 4.54 -21.23
C GLN A 146 1.79 4.30 -21.15
N VAL A 147 2.24 3.58 -20.13
CA VAL A 147 3.62 3.13 -19.97
C VAL A 147 3.70 1.66 -20.40
N GLY A 148 4.62 1.35 -21.29
CA GLY A 148 4.74 0.00 -21.86
C GLY A 148 3.71 -0.27 -22.97
N ASP A 149 3.52 -1.55 -23.27
CA ASP A 149 2.62 -2.03 -24.32
C ASP A 149 1.15 -2.13 -23.89
N GLY A 150 0.90 -2.07 -22.57
CA GLY A 150 -0.44 -2.15 -21.97
C GLY A 150 -0.93 -3.58 -21.72
N SER A 151 -0.05 -4.58 -21.85
CA SER A 151 -0.36 -5.98 -21.58
C SER A 151 -0.35 -6.35 -20.10
N ASN A 152 0.20 -5.46 -19.25
CA ASN A 152 0.39 -5.73 -17.83
C ASN A 152 -0.93 -5.93 -17.07
N GLU A 153 -0.96 -6.99 -16.26
CA GLU A 153 -2.08 -7.39 -15.44
C GLU A 153 -1.83 -7.05 -13.97
N ILE A 154 -2.86 -6.53 -13.32
CA ILE A 154 -2.76 -6.05 -11.95
C ILE A 154 -3.94 -6.59 -11.13
N SER A 155 -3.62 -7.19 -9.97
CA SER A 155 -4.62 -7.44 -8.94
C SER A 155 -5.12 -6.12 -8.34
N MET A 156 -6.40 -6.05 -8.03
CA MET A 156 -7.03 -4.88 -7.41
C MET A 156 -7.93 -5.30 -6.28
N SER A 157 -8.17 -4.41 -5.32
CA SER A 157 -9.09 -4.66 -4.20
C SER A 157 -10.22 -3.66 -4.22
N TYR A 158 -11.46 -4.11 -4.27
CA TYR A 158 -12.61 -3.24 -4.01
C TYR A 158 -12.66 -2.90 -2.52
N VAL A 159 -12.91 -1.63 -2.18
CA VAL A 159 -12.74 -1.12 -0.82
C VAL A 159 -13.61 -1.84 0.22
N GLU A 160 -14.84 -2.23 -0.15
CA GLU A 160 -15.72 -2.96 0.77
C GLU A 160 -15.24 -4.39 1.01
N ASN A 161 -14.70 -5.07 -0.02
CA ASN A 161 -14.10 -6.39 0.11
C ASN A 161 -12.82 -6.32 0.96
N ALA A 162 -11.99 -5.29 0.76
CA ALA A 162 -10.84 -5.07 1.62
C ALA A 162 -11.25 -4.83 3.08
N ALA A 163 -12.30 -4.05 3.34
CA ALA A 163 -12.83 -3.83 4.68
C ALA A 163 -13.40 -5.12 5.30
N ALA A 164 -14.17 -5.90 4.53
CA ALA A 164 -14.69 -7.19 4.96
C ALA A 164 -13.57 -8.17 5.33
N ALA A 165 -12.48 -8.21 4.54
CA ALA A 165 -11.32 -9.04 4.83
C ALA A 165 -10.65 -8.67 6.16
N HIS A 166 -10.63 -7.38 6.54
CA HIS A 166 -10.11 -6.96 7.85
C HIS A 166 -10.97 -7.49 8.99
N LEU A 167 -12.30 -7.46 8.86
CA LEU A 167 -13.21 -8.01 9.87
C LEU A 167 -13.04 -9.53 9.99
N GLN A 168 -13.03 -10.23 8.85
CA GLN A 168 -12.82 -11.69 8.82
C GLN A 168 -11.47 -12.10 9.44
N ALA A 169 -10.41 -11.31 9.15
CA ALA A 169 -9.11 -11.55 9.76
C ALA A 169 -9.11 -11.37 11.27
N ALA A 170 -9.83 -10.36 11.79
CA ALA A 170 -9.98 -10.14 13.22
C ALA A 170 -10.77 -11.30 13.89
N ASP A 171 -11.80 -11.81 13.23
CA ASP A 171 -12.60 -12.96 13.73
C ASP A 171 -11.79 -14.26 13.70
N ALA A 172 -10.93 -14.44 12.69
CA ALA A 172 -10.05 -15.59 12.55
C ALA A 172 -8.88 -15.60 13.55
N LEU A 173 -8.50 -14.45 14.12
CA LEU A 173 -7.44 -14.34 15.12
C LEU A 173 -7.89 -14.96 16.45
N GLN A 174 -7.63 -16.26 16.61
CA GLN A 174 -7.87 -17.03 17.80
C GLN A 174 -6.57 -17.68 18.28
N PRO A 175 -6.39 -18.00 19.55
CA PRO A 175 -5.22 -18.70 20.04
C PRO A 175 -4.95 -19.99 19.25
N GLY A 176 -3.75 -20.13 18.69
CA GLY A 176 -3.35 -21.28 17.88
C GLY A 176 -3.84 -21.26 16.42
N ALA A 177 -4.55 -20.24 15.98
CA ALA A 177 -4.98 -20.14 14.59
C ALA A 177 -3.78 -19.95 13.63
N ALA A 178 -3.85 -20.61 12.47
CA ALA A 178 -2.76 -20.58 11.47
C ALA A 178 -2.46 -19.18 10.92
N CYS A 179 -3.41 -18.26 11.00
CA CYS A 179 -3.24 -16.88 10.54
C CYS A 179 -2.43 -15.99 11.52
N CYS A 180 -2.20 -16.45 12.75
CA CYS A 180 -1.44 -15.68 13.73
C CYS A 180 0.00 -15.47 13.29
N GLY A 181 0.43 -14.22 13.25
CA GLY A 181 1.77 -13.84 12.81
C GLY A 181 2.03 -13.96 11.31
N GLN A 182 0.97 -14.10 10.49
CA GLN A 182 1.06 -14.26 9.05
C GLN A 182 0.65 -12.99 8.30
N ALA A 183 1.03 -12.91 7.03
CA ALA A 183 0.59 -11.88 6.10
C ALA A 183 -0.20 -12.51 4.95
N TYR A 184 -1.22 -11.80 4.42
CA TYR A 184 -2.07 -12.29 3.33
C TYR A 184 -2.27 -11.22 2.28
N PHE A 185 -2.20 -11.60 0.99
CA PHE A 185 -2.65 -10.75 -0.10
C PHE A 185 -4.17 -10.68 -0.09
N ILE A 186 -4.69 -9.48 -0.38
CA ILE A 186 -6.13 -9.24 -0.49
C ILE A 186 -6.39 -8.56 -1.83
N ASN A 187 -7.10 -9.25 -2.71
CA ASN A 187 -7.47 -8.73 -4.02
C ASN A 187 -8.71 -9.45 -4.57
N GLU A 188 -9.27 -8.90 -5.64
CA GLU A 188 -10.29 -9.60 -6.41
C GLU A 188 -9.70 -10.86 -7.07
N PRO A 189 -10.49 -11.92 -7.28
CA PRO A 189 -10.00 -13.20 -7.81
C PRO A 189 -9.37 -13.08 -9.20
N GLN A 190 -9.81 -12.11 -10.00
CA GLN A 190 -9.33 -11.92 -11.36
C GLN A 190 -8.50 -10.66 -11.48
N PRO A 191 -7.22 -10.75 -11.91
CA PRO A 191 -6.44 -9.56 -12.25
C PRO A 191 -7.02 -8.89 -13.51
N VAL A 192 -6.79 -7.58 -13.62
CA VAL A 192 -7.26 -6.79 -14.76
C VAL A 192 -6.08 -6.27 -15.57
N LYS A 193 -6.26 -6.10 -16.89
CA LYS A 193 -5.31 -5.33 -17.71
C LYS A 193 -5.40 -3.87 -17.30
N LEU A 194 -4.35 -3.35 -16.67
CA LEU A 194 -4.36 -2.00 -16.07
C LEU A 194 -4.86 -0.92 -17.03
N TRP A 195 -4.33 -0.89 -18.24
CA TRP A 195 -4.67 0.17 -19.20
C TRP A 195 -6.05 0.00 -19.83
N GLY A 196 -6.56 -1.24 -19.91
CA GLY A 196 -7.96 -1.52 -20.24
C GLY A 196 -8.89 -0.95 -19.18
N TRP A 197 -8.67 -1.32 -17.92
CA TRP A 197 -9.44 -0.82 -16.78
C TRP A 197 -9.41 0.71 -16.65
N ILE A 198 -8.22 1.34 -16.85
CA ILE A 198 -8.13 2.82 -16.85
C ILE A 198 -9.00 3.41 -17.96
N ASN A 199 -9.00 2.85 -19.16
CA ASN A 199 -9.81 3.35 -20.28
C ASN A 199 -11.31 3.18 -20.04
N GLU A 200 -11.75 2.10 -19.41
CA GLU A 200 -13.14 1.90 -18.97
C GLU A 200 -13.55 2.96 -17.93
N LEU A 201 -12.70 3.19 -16.93
CA LEU A 201 -12.90 4.25 -15.94
C LEU A 201 -13.03 5.63 -16.59
N LEU A 202 -12.17 5.96 -17.56
CA LEU A 202 -12.24 7.22 -18.29
C LEU A 202 -13.51 7.34 -19.11
N ALA A 203 -13.97 6.26 -19.74
CA ALA A 203 -15.23 6.23 -20.48
C ALA A 203 -16.42 6.52 -19.56
N LEU A 204 -16.47 5.91 -18.36
CA LEU A 204 -17.49 6.20 -17.35
C LEU A 204 -17.46 7.66 -16.89
N ALA A 205 -16.27 8.28 -16.88
CA ALA A 205 -16.11 9.70 -16.55
C ALA A 205 -16.35 10.67 -17.74
N GLY A 206 -16.79 10.16 -18.91
CA GLY A 206 -17.01 10.95 -20.13
C GLY A 206 -15.72 11.47 -20.76
N LEU A 207 -14.59 10.81 -20.53
CA LEU A 207 -13.28 11.22 -21.04
C LEU A 207 -12.78 10.29 -22.15
N PRO A 208 -11.98 10.80 -23.11
CA PRO A 208 -11.42 9.97 -24.16
C PRO A 208 -10.40 8.97 -23.62
N PRO A 209 -10.21 7.82 -24.29
CA PRO A 209 -9.21 6.84 -23.89
C PRO A 209 -7.78 7.38 -24.02
N VAL A 210 -6.86 6.78 -23.30
CA VAL A 210 -5.43 7.12 -23.34
C VAL A 210 -4.85 6.69 -24.70
N ARG A 211 -4.41 7.65 -25.51
CA ARG A 211 -3.81 7.41 -26.84
C ARG A 211 -2.30 7.57 -26.85
N LYS A 212 -1.76 8.40 -25.95
CA LYS A 212 -0.31 8.67 -25.88
C LYS A 212 0.38 7.54 -25.12
N ARG A 213 1.49 7.05 -25.68
CA ARG A 213 2.28 5.98 -25.10
C ARG A 213 3.73 6.40 -24.89
N ILE A 214 4.38 5.76 -23.93
CA ILE A 214 5.81 5.87 -23.67
C ILE A 214 6.33 4.45 -23.36
N SER A 215 7.51 4.10 -23.85
CA SER A 215 8.10 2.80 -23.52
C SER A 215 8.48 2.72 -22.03
N ALA A 216 8.45 1.53 -21.45
CA ALA A 216 8.85 1.30 -20.07
C ALA A 216 10.27 1.80 -19.80
N ALA A 217 11.20 1.51 -20.73
CA ALA A 217 12.59 1.96 -20.62
C ALA A 217 12.74 3.49 -20.65
N ALA A 218 11.96 4.19 -21.50
CA ALA A 218 11.98 5.65 -21.53
C ALA A 218 11.37 6.24 -20.25
N ALA A 219 10.25 5.70 -19.75
CA ALA A 219 9.65 6.12 -18.50
C ALA A 219 10.60 5.92 -17.31
N TRP A 220 11.30 4.79 -17.26
CA TRP A 220 12.31 4.50 -16.23
C TRP A 220 13.46 5.52 -16.26
N LYS A 221 14.04 5.80 -17.43
CA LYS A 221 15.13 6.78 -17.59
C LYS A 221 14.68 8.19 -17.18
N ILE A 222 13.48 8.60 -17.60
CA ILE A 222 12.89 9.89 -17.20
C ILE A 222 12.72 9.93 -15.69
N GLY A 223 12.19 8.84 -15.09
CA GLY A 223 12.05 8.72 -13.64
C GLY A 223 13.39 8.91 -12.94
N ALA A 224 14.45 8.21 -13.37
CA ALA A 224 15.79 8.32 -12.78
C ALA A 224 16.35 9.75 -12.84
N VAL A 225 16.21 10.43 -13.98
CA VAL A 225 16.65 11.83 -14.14
C VAL A 225 15.85 12.76 -13.23
N LEU A 226 14.53 12.62 -13.21
CA LEU A 226 13.67 13.46 -12.38
C LEU A 226 13.93 13.24 -10.88
N GLU A 227 14.09 12.01 -10.43
CA GLU A 227 14.47 11.70 -9.03
C GLU A 227 15.78 12.41 -8.66
N THR A 228 16.82 12.31 -9.51
CA THR A 228 18.11 12.98 -9.26
C THR A 228 17.97 14.51 -9.19
N VAL A 229 17.21 15.11 -10.10
CA VAL A 229 16.98 16.56 -10.12
C VAL A 229 16.22 17.02 -8.89
N TYR A 230 15.17 16.29 -8.51
CA TYR A 230 14.34 16.63 -7.36
C TYR A 230 15.10 16.47 -6.04
N ASP A 231 15.95 15.45 -5.91
CA ASP A 231 16.84 15.25 -4.77
C ASP A 231 17.88 16.37 -4.67
N LEU A 232 18.55 16.71 -5.79
CA LEU A 232 19.56 17.78 -5.84
C LEU A 232 18.96 19.14 -5.46
N LEU A 233 17.76 19.43 -5.96
CA LEU A 233 17.04 20.69 -5.69
C LEU A 233 16.21 20.62 -4.40
N ARG A 234 16.20 19.49 -3.69
CA ARG A 234 15.43 19.24 -2.44
C ARG A 234 13.95 19.58 -2.60
N LEU A 235 13.36 19.20 -3.74
CA LEU A 235 11.94 19.46 -4.01
C LEU A 235 11.08 18.44 -3.25
N GLU A 236 10.15 18.93 -2.44
CA GLU A 236 9.22 18.09 -1.68
C GLU A 236 8.02 17.60 -2.50
N SER A 237 7.70 18.29 -3.60
CA SER A 237 6.62 17.86 -4.50
C SER A 237 6.98 16.57 -5.22
N GLU A 238 5.99 15.70 -5.45
CA GLU A 238 6.20 14.43 -6.16
C GLU A 238 6.59 14.67 -7.62
N PRO A 239 7.70 14.06 -8.12
CA PRO A 239 8.06 14.11 -9.52
C PRO A 239 6.92 13.56 -10.41
N PRO A 240 6.74 14.10 -11.62
CA PRO A 240 5.75 13.60 -12.58
C PRO A 240 5.92 12.13 -12.94
N MET A 241 7.15 11.61 -12.84
CA MET A 241 7.53 10.20 -13.03
C MET A 241 8.67 9.85 -12.09
N THR A 242 8.61 8.65 -11.49
CA THR A 242 9.69 8.01 -10.75
C THR A 242 9.98 6.63 -11.33
N ARG A 243 11.12 6.03 -11.01
CA ARG A 243 11.42 4.64 -11.40
C ARG A 243 10.37 3.67 -10.84
N PHE A 244 9.97 3.87 -9.60
CA PHE A 244 8.91 3.09 -8.97
C PHE A 244 7.59 3.20 -9.76
N LEU A 245 7.15 4.42 -10.10
CA LEU A 245 5.92 4.64 -10.86
C LEU A 245 6.01 4.04 -12.27
N ALA A 246 7.16 4.18 -12.94
CA ALA A 246 7.38 3.58 -14.26
C ALA A 246 7.24 2.06 -14.23
N ALA A 247 7.80 1.41 -13.21
CA ALA A 247 7.69 -0.02 -13.00
C ALA A 247 6.23 -0.44 -12.69
N GLN A 248 5.56 0.25 -11.75
CA GLN A 248 4.16 -0.02 -11.39
C GLN A 248 3.19 0.12 -12.57
N LEU A 249 3.44 1.03 -13.50
CA LEU A 249 2.59 1.27 -14.66
C LEU A 249 2.88 0.36 -15.85
N SER A 250 4.02 -0.34 -15.88
CA SER A 250 4.45 -1.14 -17.02
C SER A 250 4.58 -2.64 -16.75
N GLN A 251 4.64 -3.05 -15.49
CA GLN A 251 4.83 -4.45 -15.11
C GLN A 251 3.55 -5.07 -14.57
N SER A 252 3.45 -6.38 -14.65
CA SER A 252 2.35 -7.13 -14.03
C SER A 252 2.60 -7.32 -12.54
N HIS A 253 1.54 -7.12 -11.75
CA HIS A 253 1.52 -7.37 -10.31
C HIS A 253 0.23 -8.09 -9.95
N SER A 254 0.22 -9.41 -10.10
CA SER A 254 -0.92 -10.25 -9.74
C SER A 254 -0.53 -11.21 -8.62
N TYR A 255 -1.47 -11.41 -7.70
CA TYR A 255 -1.27 -12.21 -6.51
C TYR A 255 -2.37 -13.26 -6.41
N ASN A 256 -1.98 -14.46 -6.01
CA ASN A 256 -2.88 -15.55 -5.69
C ASN A 256 -3.51 -15.33 -4.31
N ILE A 257 -4.80 -15.70 -4.14
CA ILE A 257 -5.55 -15.60 -2.89
C ILE A 257 -6.30 -16.90 -2.60
#